data_42347bdda128ebccee77b5eb5926b241
#
_entry.id   42347bdda128ebccee77b5eb5926b241
#
_cell.length_a   1.000
_cell.length_b   1.000
_cell.length_c   1.000
_cell.angle_alpha   90.00
_cell.angle_beta   90.00
_cell.angle_gamma   90.00
#
_symmetry.space_group_name_H-M   'P 1'
#
loop_
_entity.id
_entity.type
_entity.pdbx_description
1 polymer ?
#
loop_
_entity_poly.entity_id
_entity_poly.type
_entity_poly.pdbx_seq_one_letter_code
_entity_poly.pdbx_strand_id
1 'polypeptide(L)'
;ENKFYKSVEAGFCFDIAGALNQEIRALADAGAKHIQINEPYLTYSQNWADKELVLQLFAKAFEGINARKWLVTYLGDLESIEAFARAADVVGIDFVEGKRNLELLRNANIPSGKGLCLGIVNARNTNTEQFGEVSEIIQAGIEKVGADNLYLSPNTGLDYLPREKALDKMK
;
A
#
# COMPACT_ATOMS: atom_id res chain seq x y z
N GLU A 1 1.51 -16.92 -22.03
CA GLU A 1 0.23 -17.49 -22.50
C GLU A 1 -0.22 -18.59 -21.54
N ASN A 2 -1.44 -18.47 -20.99
CA ASN A 2 -1.99 -19.44 -20.07
C ASN A 2 -2.43 -20.70 -20.85
N LYS A 3 -1.88 -21.86 -20.52
CA LYS A 3 -2.19 -23.15 -21.17
C LYS A 3 -2.99 -24.12 -20.28
N PHE A 4 -3.12 -23.83 -18.99
CA PHE A 4 -3.65 -24.76 -18.00
C PHE A 4 -4.99 -24.32 -17.41
N TYR A 5 -5.22 -23.03 -17.26
CA TYR A 5 -6.42 -22.50 -16.62
C TYR A 5 -7.47 -22.08 -17.64
N LYS A 6 -8.73 -22.44 -17.38
CA LYS A 6 -9.86 -22.02 -18.22
C LYS A 6 -10.21 -20.53 -18.01
N SER A 7 -9.91 -19.98 -16.82
CA SER A 7 -10.03 -18.58 -16.47
C SER A 7 -8.79 -18.14 -15.72
N VAL A 8 -8.24 -16.98 -16.08
CA VAL A 8 -7.11 -16.38 -15.36
C VAL A 8 -7.60 -15.87 -14.01
N GLU A 9 -8.71 -15.16 -13.98
CA GLU A 9 -9.24 -14.52 -12.76
C GLU A 9 -9.70 -15.56 -11.73
N ALA A 10 -10.57 -16.49 -12.14
CA ALA A 10 -11.19 -17.44 -11.22
C ALA A 10 -10.32 -18.65 -10.83
N GLY A 11 -9.24 -18.90 -11.56
CA GLY A 11 -8.37 -20.06 -11.31
C GLY A 11 -6.95 -19.61 -10.97
N PHE A 12 -6.21 -19.18 -11.98
CA PHE A 12 -4.78 -18.89 -11.87
C PHE A 12 -4.45 -17.87 -10.78
N CYS A 13 -5.17 -16.73 -10.71
CA CYS A 13 -4.91 -15.71 -9.71
C CYS A 13 -5.14 -16.19 -8.28
N PHE A 14 -6.20 -16.99 -8.04
CA PHE A 14 -6.46 -17.56 -6.72
C PHE A 14 -5.45 -18.63 -6.32
N ASP A 15 -4.93 -19.41 -7.26
CA ASP A 15 -3.86 -20.38 -6.99
C ASP A 15 -2.55 -19.67 -6.64
N ILE A 16 -2.21 -18.55 -7.32
CA ILE A 16 -1.08 -17.68 -6.94
C ILE A 16 -1.29 -17.08 -5.56
N ALA A 17 -2.48 -16.57 -5.24
CA ALA A 17 -2.78 -16.04 -3.91
C ALA A 17 -2.67 -17.13 -2.83
N GLY A 18 -3.04 -18.37 -3.15
CA GLY A 18 -2.84 -19.53 -2.27
C GLY A 18 -1.37 -19.88 -2.06
N ALA A 19 -0.54 -19.78 -3.09
CA ALA A 19 0.92 -19.96 -2.96
C ALA A 19 1.53 -18.84 -2.10
N LEU A 20 1.14 -17.58 -2.32
CA LEU A 20 1.55 -16.45 -1.47
C LEU A 20 1.11 -16.63 -0.02
N ASN A 21 -0.08 -17.20 0.24
CA ASN A 21 -0.51 -17.50 1.60
C ASN A 21 0.46 -18.43 2.32
N GLN A 22 1.02 -19.43 1.64
CA GLN A 22 2.00 -20.34 2.26
C GLN A 22 3.30 -19.61 2.63
N GLU A 23 3.79 -18.73 1.76
CA GLU A 23 4.96 -17.91 2.05
C GLU A 23 4.71 -16.93 3.20
N ILE A 24 3.59 -16.21 3.17
CA ILE A 24 3.18 -15.27 4.22
C ILE A 24 3.05 -16.01 5.57
N ARG A 25 2.52 -17.22 5.56
CA ARG A 25 2.42 -18.07 6.77
C ARG A 25 3.80 -18.41 7.32
N ALA A 26 4.72 -18.83 6.46
CA ALA A 26 6.09 -19.12 6.88
C ALA A 26 6.78 -17.88 7.49
N LEU A 27 6.56 -16.70 6.93
CA LEU A 27 7.07 -15.44 7.48
C LEU A 27 6.45 -15.11 8.85
N ALA A 28 5.14 -15.28 9.00
CA ALA A 28 4.44 -15.05 10.26
C ALA A 28 4.90 -16.05 11.34
N ASP A 29 5.05 -17.32 11.00
CA ASP A 29 5.55 -18.38 11.88
C ASP A 29 7.01 -18.14 12.31
N ALA A 30 7.83 -17.52 11.42
CA ALA A 30 9.16 -17.06 11.74
C ALA A 30 9.20 -15.78 12.60
N GLY A 31 8.04 -15.20 12.93
CA GLY A 31 7.89 -14.08 13.85
C GLY A 31 7.66 -12.71 13.19
N ALA A 32 7.42 -12.63 11.88
CA ALA A 32 7.07 -11.38 11.22
C ALA A 32 5.73 -10.85 11.77
N LYS A 33 5.74 -9.62 12.29
CA LYS A 33 4.56 -8.96 12.87
C LYS A 33 3.84 -8.08 11.86
N HIS A 34 4.55 -7.59 10.86
CA HIS A 34 4.06 -6.76 9.76
C HIS A 34 4.46 -7.40 8.45
N ILE A 35 3.51 -7.61 7.56
CA ILE A 35 3.75 -8.18 6.23
C ILE A 35 3.10 -7.27 5.20
N GLN A 36 3.89 -6.84 4.23
CA GLN A 36 3.49 -5.87 3.22
C GLN A 36 3.37 -6.55 1.85
N ILE A 37 2.27 -6.27 1.17
CA ILE A 37 2.11 -6.53 -0.26
C ILE A 37 2.07 -5.18 -0.99
N ASN A 38 2.90 -5.06 -2.01
CA ASN A 38 2.91 -3.91 -2.92
C ASN A 38 2.02 -4.22 -4.12
N GLU A 39 1.01 -3.37 -4.35
CA GLU A 39 0.07 -3.57 -5.46
C GLU A 39 -0.21 -2.25 -6.21
N PRO A 40 0.72 -1.85 -7.09
CA PRO A 40 0.56 -0.62 -7.87
C PRO A 40 -0.57 -0.70 -8.90
N TYR A 41 -1.03 -1.89 -9.27
CA TYR A 41 -2.14 -2.06 -10.21
C TYR A 41 -3.42 -1.37 -9.74
N LEU A 42 -3.61 -1.23 -8.42
CA LEU A 42 -4.75 -0.52 -7.83
C LEU A 42 -4.81 0.97 -8.18
N THR A 43 -3.67 1.58 -8.52
CA THR A 43 -3.63 2.97 -9.01
C THR A 43 -3.73 3.05 -10.54
N TYR A 44 -3.41 1.96 -11.23
CA TYR A 44 -3.28 1.92 -12.68
C TYR A 44 -4.57 1.49 -13.37
N SER A 45 -5.31 0.53 -12.82
CA SER A 45 -6.55 0.05 -13.41
C SER A 45 -7.66 1.10 -13.32
N GLN A 46 -8.35 1.31 -14.45
CA GLN A 46 -9.55 2.14 -14.51
C GLN A 46 -10.84 1.32 -14.25
N ASN A 47 -10.71 0.00 -14.10
CA ASN A 47 -11.84 -0.90 -13.89
C ASN A 47 -11.94 -1.30 -12.42
N TRP A 48 -13.04 -0.90 -11.77
CA TRP A 48 -13.27 -1.23 -10.36
C TRP A 48 -13.41 -2.73 -10.10
N ALA A 49 -13.95 -3.51 -11.05
CA ALA A 49 -14.05 -4.95 -10.91
C ALA A 49 -12.69 -5.63 -10.79
N ASP A 50 -11.67 -5.11 -11.48
CA ASP A 50 -10.29 -5.60 -11.34
C ASP A 50 -9.74 -5.28 -9.95
N LYS A 51 -10.04 -4.09 -9.42
CA LYS A 51 -9.63 -3.68 -8.07
C LYS A 51 -10.30 -4.55 -6.99
N GLU A 52 -11.57 -4.86 -7.15
CA GLU A 52 -12.29 -5.77 -6.25
C GLU A 52 -11.68 -7.17 -6.27
N LEU A 53 -11.31 -7.68 -7.44
CA LEU A 53 -10.59 -8.95 -7.57
C LEU A 53 -9.25 -8.90 -6.82
N VAL A 54 -8.47 -7.82 -6.98
CA VAL A 54 -7.20 -7.66 -6.24
C VAL A 54 -7.42 -7.68 -4.73
N LEU A 55 -8.46 -7.02 -4.22
CA LEU A 55 -8.78 -7.06 -2.79
C LEU A 55 -9.19 -8.46 -2.31
N GLN A 56 -9.90 -9.23 -3.12
CA GLN A 56 -10.21 -10.64 -2.83
C GLN A 56 -8.95 -11.51 -2.81
N LEU A 57 -8.04 -11.30 -3.77
CA LEU A 57 -6.75 -12.01 -3.81
C LEU A 57 -5.86 -11.66 -2.61
N PHE A 58 -5.85 -10.38 -2.21
CA PHE A 58 -5.17 -9.93 -1.00
C PHE A 58 -5.75 -10.61 0.25
N ALA A 59 -7.08 -10.66 0.38
CA ALA A 59 -7.73 -11.36 1.48
C ALA A 59 -7.38 -12.86 1.49
N LYS A 60 -7.33 -13.50 0.31
CA LYS A 60 -6.93 -14.90 0.15
C LYS A 60 -5.47 -15.12 0.56
N ALA A 61 -4.57 -14.23 0.16
CA ALA A 61 -3.15 -14.33 0.52
C ALA A 61 -2.92 -14.22 2.04
N PHE A 62 -3.77 -13.49 2.76
CA PHE A 62 -3.69 -13.33 4.22
C PHE A 62 -4.66 -14.22 5.02
N GLU A 63 -5.31 -15.19 4.38
CA GLU A 63 -6.28 -16.05 5.05
C GLU A 63 -5.64 -16.86 6.19
N GLY A 64 -6.17 -16.70 7.42
CA GLY A 64 -5.68 -17.39 8.61
C GLY A 64 -4.30 -16.96 9.11
N ILE A 65 -3.82 -15.77 8.71
CA ILE A 65 -2.53 -15.22 9.11
C ILE A 65 -2.71 -14.22 10.25
N ASN A 66 -1.91 -14.39 11.32
CA ASN A 66 -1.87 -13.47 12.46
C ASN A 66 -0.66 -12.53 12.34
N ALA A 67 -0.75 -11.58 11.40
CA ALA A 67 0.21 -10.50 11.23
C ALA A 67 -0.53 -9.24 10.80
N ARG A 68 0.04 -8.05 11.03
CA ARG A 68 -0.51 -6.78 10.56
C ARG A 68 -0.34 -6.70 9.04
N LYS A 69 -1.44 -6.57 8.33
CA LYS A 69 -1.53 -6.66 6.87
C LYS A 69 -1.36 -5.28 6.26
N TRP A 70 -0.36 -5.12 5.42
CA TRP A 70 -0.09 -3.87 4.72
C TRP A 70 -0.40 -4.03 3.24
N LEU A 71 -1.20 -3.14 2.70
CA LEU A 71 -1.44 -3.00 1.27
C LEU A 71 -0.89 -1.66 0.82
N VAL A 72 0.21 -1.69 0.09
CA VAL A 72 0.91 -0.46 -0.33
C VAL A 72 0.73 -0.25 -1.83
N THR A 73 0.26 0.94 -2.17
CA THR A 73 0.05 1.40 -3.54
C THR A 73 1.00 2.54 -3.87
N TYR A 74 1.37 2.69 -5.12
CA TYR A 74 2.24 3.76 -5.60
C TYR A 74 2.06 4.04 -7.08
N LEU A 75 2.66 5.13 -7.57
CA LEU A 75 2.66 5.61 -8.95
C LEU A 75 1.31 6.15 -9.46
N GLY A 76 0.45 6.63 -8.58
CA GLY A 76 -0.78 7.28 -9.02
C GLY A 76 -1.83 7.51 -7.96
N ASP A 77 -2.99 7.94 -8.41
CA ASP A 77 -4.14 8.22 -7.57
C ASP A 77 -4.92 6.95 -7.25
N LEU A 78 -5.41 6.86 -6.02
CA LEU A 78 -6.42 5.87 -5.63
C LEU A 78 -7.82 6.35 -6.03
N GLU A 79 -8.78 5.43 -6.11
CA GLU A 79 -10.20 5.77 -6.23
C GLU A 79 -10.91 5.80 -4.87
N SER A 80 -10.48 4.96 -3.92
CA SER A 80 -11.10 4.86 -2.61
C SER A 80 -10.12 4.36 -1.56
N ILE A 81 -9.71 5.23 -0.67
CA ILE A 81 -8.90 4.84 0.50
C ILE A 81 -9.70 3.94 1.45
N GLU A 82 -11.01 4.19 1.59
CA GLU A 82 -11.88 3.42 2.48
C GLU A 82 -11.97 1.95 2.10
N ALA A 83 -12.11 1.64 0.81
CA ALA A 83 -12.22 0.27 0.33
C ALA A 83 -10.95 -0.53 0.68
N PHE A 84 -9.79 0.09 0.51
CA PHE A 84 -8.50 -0.53 0.82
C PHE A 84 -8.26 -0.64 2.33
N ALA A 85 -8.69 0.37 3.11
CA ALA A 85 -8.62 0.32 4.57
C ALA A 85 -9.54 -0.75 5.19
N ARG A 86 -10.62 -1.15 4.51
CA ARG A 86 -11.42 -2.31 4.94
C ARG A 86 -10.69 -3.63 4.73
N ALA A 87 -9.91 -3.76 3.67
CA ALA A 87 -9.21 -4.98 3.34
C ALA A 87 -7.90 -5.16 4.12
N ALA A 88 -7.14 -4.08 4.33
CA ALA A 88 -5.85 -4.09 5.00
C ALA A 88 -5.91 -3.47 6.41
N ASP A 89 -4.89 -3.71 7.23
CA ASP A 89 -4.73 -3.05 8.54
C ASP A 89 -3.97 -1.73 8.40
N VAL A 90 -3.10 -1.62 7.40
CA VAL A 90 -2.41 -0.39 7.01
C VAL A 90 -2.48 -0.22 5.49
N VAL A 91 -2.85 0.97 5.03
CA VAL A 91 -2.85 1.33 3.61
C VAL A 91 -1.71 2.29 3.32
N GLY A 92 -0.84 1.93 2.38
CA GLY A 92 0.20 2.80 1.85
C GLY A 92 -0.28 3.56 0.63
N ILE A 93 -0.08 4.88 0.63
CA ILE A 93 -0.61 5.81 -0.36
C ILE A 93 0.50 6.72 -0.86
N ASP A 94 0.64 6.86 -2.17
CA ASP A 94 1.60 7.75 -2.82
C ASP A 94 1.06 9.18 -2.91
N PHE A 95 1.69 10.12 -2.23
CA PHE A 95 1.36 11.54 -2.29
C PHE A 95 2.32 12.35 -3.19
N VAL A 96 3.32 11.69 -3.77
CA VAL A 96 4.25 12.30 -4.72
C VAL A 96 3.67 12.29 -6.14
N GLU A 97 3.26 11.10 -6.62
CA GLU A 97 2.67 10.93 -7.95
C GLU A 97 1.13 11.02 -7.93
N GLY A 98 0.51 10.60 -6.83
CA GLY A 98 -0.94 10.66 -6.65
C GLY A 98 -1.44 12.05 -6.25
N LYS A 99 -1.75 12.88 -7.23
CA LYS A 99 -2.08 14.31 -7.03
C LYS A 99 -3.44 14.56 -6.35
N ARG A 100 -4.36 13.61 -6.46
CA ARG A 100 -5.70 13.70 -5.84
C ARG A 100 -5.77 12.98 -4.48
N ASN A 101 -4.73 12.25 -4.10
CA ASN A 101 -4.75 11.41 -2.91
C ASN A 101 -4.92 12.23 -1.61
N LEU A 102 -4.44 13.48 -1.55
CA LEU A 102 -4.67 14.34 -0.39
C LEU A 102 -6.15 14.74 -0.24
N GLU A 103 -6.81 15.08 -1.33
CA GLU A 103 -8.25 15.37 -1.32
C GLU A 103 -9.06 14.12 -0.95
N LEU A 104 -8.71 12.96 -1.52
CA LEU A 104 -9.33 11.68 -1.15
C LEU A 104 -9.13 11.36 0.33
N LEU A 105 -7.92 11.58 0.87
CA LEU A 105 -7.63 11.34 2.28
C LEU A 105 -8.49 12.23 3.20
N ARG A 106 -8.61 13.51 2.87
CA ARG A 106 -9.43 14.45 3.65
C ARG A 106 -10.91 14.05 3.72
N ASN A 107 -11.42 13.45 2.67
CA ASN A 107 -12.81 13.02 2.56
C ASN A 107 -13.05 11.58 3.00
N ALA A 108 -11.99 10.78 3.20
CA ALA A 108 -12.09 9.37 3.54
C ALA A 108 -12.64 9.16 4.96
N ASN A 109 -13.51 8.15 5.11
CA ASN A 109 -13.94 7.63 6.41
C ASN A 109 -13.18 6.33 6.72
N ILE A 110 -12.08 6.45 7.44
CA ILE A 110 -11.21 5.31 7.76
C ILE A 110 -11.72 4.58 8.99
N PRO A 111 -11.94 3.26 8.92
CA PRO A 111 -12.40 2.50 10.08
C PRO A 111 -11.42 2.59 11.27
N SER A 112 -11.95 2.61 12.49
CA SER A 112 -11.14 2.65 13.70
C SER A 112 -10.14 1.50 13.78
N GLY A 113 -8.95 1.76 14.29
CA GLY A 113 -7.86 0.78 14.45
C GLY A 113 -7.04 0.52 13.18
N LYS A 114 -7.38 1.16 12.07
CA LYS A 114 -6.59 1.11 10.84
C LYS A 114 -5.45 2.11 10.85
N GLY A 115 -4.41 1.84 10.07
CA GLY A 115 -3.27 2.72 9.91
C GLY A 115 -3.12 3.23 8.47
N LEU A 116 -2.35 4.29 8.33
CA LEU A 116 -1.95 4.87 7.05
C LEU A 116 -0.43 4.94 6.97
N CYS A 117 0.11 4.63 5.80
CA CYS A 117 1.51 4.85 5.45
C CYS A 117 1.57 5.89 4.33
N LEU A 118 2.08 7.06 4.64
CA LEU A 118 2.13 8.19 3.71
C LEU A 118 3.44 8.16 2.93
N GLY A 119 3.35 7.86 1.63
CA GLY A 119 4.46 7.91 0.68
C GLY A 119 4.74 9.36 0.27
N ILE A 120 5.43 10.11 1.13
CA ILE A 120 5.67 11.54 0.98
C ILE A 120 7.11 11.88 0.57
N VAL A 121 8.04 10.92 0.68
CA VAL A 121 9.43 11.12 0.26
C VAL A 121 9.58 10.65 -1.18
N ASN A 122 10.01 11.54 -2.08
CA ASN A 122 10.14 11.23 -3.50
C ASN A 122 11.36 10.35 -3.77
N ALA A 123 11.11 9.08 -4.09
CA ALA A 123 12.14 8.10 -4.40
C ALA A 123 12.72 8.22 -5.83
N ARG A 124 12.25 9.17 -6.64
CA ARG A 124 12.64 9.30 -8.05
C ARG A 124 13.51 10.52 -8.36
N ASN A 125 13.85 11.30 -7.33
CA ASN A 125 14.79 12.40 -7.44
C ASN A 125 15.68 12.50 -6.20
N THR A 126 16.73 13.30 -6.28
CA THR A 126 17.71 13.51 -5.20
C THR A 126 17.43 14.76 -4.35
N ASN A 127 16.35 15.48 -4.63
CA ASN A 127 15.97 16.67 -3.89
C ASN A 127 15.43 16.31 -2.51
N THR A 128 15.72 17.13 -1.52
CA THR A 128 15.12 17.00 -0.19
C THR A 128 13.73 17.62 -0.21
N GLU A 129 12.79 16.93 0.43
CA GLU A 129 11.40 17.38 0.57
C GLU A 129 11.31 18.67 1.40
N GLN A 130 10.44 19.58 0.98
CA GLN A 130 10.18 20.79 1.76
C GLN A 130 9.15 20.50 2.85
N PHE A 131 9.48 20.80 4.10
CA PHE A 131 8.60 20.51 5.24
C PHE A 131 7.19 21.10 5.05
N GLY A 132 7.06 22.30 4.48
CA GLY A 132 5.77 22.92 4.20
C GLY A 132 4.86 22.11 3.27
N GLU A 133 5.45 21.41 2.29
CA GLU A 133 4.70 20.59 1.33
C GLU A 133 4.20 19.28 1.94
N VAL A 134 4.98 18.67 2.82
CA VAL A 134 4.64 17.38 3.43
C VAL A 134 3.83 17.52 4.72
N SER A 135 3.94 18.65 5.43
CA SER A 135 3.27 18.87 6.72
C SER A 135 1.76 18.81 6.64
N GLU A 136 1.17 19.31 5.55
CA GLU A 136 -0.27 19.26 5.31
C GLU A 136 -0.77 17.82 5.14
N ILE A 137 -0.01 16.99 4.44
CA ILE A 137 -0.33 15.57 4.23
C ILE A 137 -0.24 14.81 5.55
N ILE A 138 0.80 15.07 6.33
CA ILE A 138 1.00 14.47 7.66
C ILE A 138 -0.15 14.85 8.59
N GLN A 139 -0.52 16.13 8.65
CA GLN A 139 -1.62 16.61 9.48
C GLN A 139 -2.95 15.92 9.10
N ALA A 140 -3.26 15.83 7.80
CA ALA A 140 -4.45 15.13 7.32
C ALA A 140 -4.44 13.64 7.72
N GLY A 141 -3.28 12.99 7.68
CA GLY A 141 -3.13 11.61 8.15
C GLY A 141 -3.36 11.45 9.65
N ILE A 142 -2.80 12.35 10.46
CA ILE A 142 -2.99 12.36 11.94
C ILE A 142 -4.47 12.52 12.29
N GLU A 143 -5.19 13.41 11.61
CA GLU A 143 -6.62 13.63 11.83
C GLU A 143 -7.48 12.38 11.53
N LYS A 144 -7.02 11.52 10.61
CA LYS A 144 -7.75 10.30 10.20
C LYS A 144 -7.50 9.10 11.09
N VAL A 145 -6.25 8.86 11.50
CA VAL A 145 -5.88 7.63 12.18
C VAL A 145 -5.17 7.84 13.52
N GLY A 146 -4.85 9.07 13.88
CA GLY A 146 -4.00 9.40 15.02
C GLY A 146 -2.52 9.16 14.74
N ALA A 147 -1.64 9.80 15.50
CA ALA A 147 -0.20 9.70 15.31
C ALA A 147 0.35 8.27 15.48
N ASP A 148 -0.23 7.48 16.40
CA ASP A 148 0.22 6.11 16.72
C ASP A 148 -0.05 5.11 15.58
N ASN A 149 -0.95 5.43 14.65
CA ASN A 149 -1.28 4.59 13.50
C ASN A 149 -0.82 5.19 12.17
N LEU A 150 0.01 6.24 12.23
CA LEU A 150 0.56 6.91 11.05
C LEU A 150 2.00 6.50 10.83
N TYR A 151 2.32 6.15 9.59
CA TYR A 151 3.66 5.81 9.13
C TYR A 151 4.05 6.73 7.98
N LEU A 152 5.32 7.06 7.90
CA LEU A 152 5.90 7.85 6.81
C LEU A 152 6.85 6.97 6.01
N SER A 153 6.83 7.10 4.69
CA SER A 153 7.68 6.30 3.81
C SER A 153 8.08 7.09 2.56
N PRO A 154 9.06 6.60 1.82
CA PRO A 154 9.19 6.94 0.42
C PRO A 154 7.96 6.46 -0.37
N ASN A 155 7.64 7.16 -1.47
CA ASN A 155 6.52 6.77 -2.32
C ASN A 155 6.74 5.45 -3.07
N THR A 156 8.01 5.11 -3.34
CA THR A 156 8.44 3.80 -3.86
C THR A 156 9.78 3.41 -3.23
N GLY A 157 10.40 2.30 -3.66
CA GLY A 157 11.74 1.92 -3.21
C GLY A 157 12.80 2.97 -3.57
N LEU A 158 13.76 3.18 -2.69
CA LEU A 158 14.89 4.11 -2.89
C LEU A 158 16.03 3.51 -3.71
N ASP A 159 15.84 2.32 -4.28
CA ASP A 159 16.88 1.50 -4.94
C ASP A 159 17.54 2.18 -6.14
N TYR A 160 16.82 3.10 -6.77
CA TYR A 160 17.31 3.84 -7.94
C TYR A 160 18.08 5.12 -7.60
N LEU A 161 18.13 5.49 -6.33
CA LEU A 161 18.91 6.65 -5.89
C LEU A 161 20.36 6.26 -5.57
N PRO A 162 21.34 7.16 -5.75
CA PRO A 162 22.66 6.99 -5.17
C PRO A 162 22.54 6.75 -3.66
N ARG A 163 23.30 5.76 -3.15
CA ARG A 163 23.17 5.32 -1.74
C ARG A 163 23.24 6.47 -0.73
N GLU A 164 24.14 7.44 -0.92
CA GLU A 164 24.26 8.60 -0.03
C GLU A 164 22.97 9.42 -0.02
N LYS A 165 22.36 9.64 -1.18
CA LYS A 165 21.10 10.36 -1.32
C LYS A 165 19.92 9.61 -0.71
N ALA A 166 19.87 8.29 -0.89
CA ALA A 166 18.88 7.46 -0.23
C ALA A 166 18.98 7.56 1.30
N LEU A 167 20.21 7.49 1.86
CA LEU A 167 20.46 7.65 3.28
C LEU A 167 20.09 9.06 3.80
N ASP A 168 20.36 10.11 3.02
CA ASP A 168 19.99 11.48 3.40
C ASP A 168 18.48 11.66 3.46
N LYS A 169 17.73 11.04 2.55
CA LYS A 169 16.26 11.10 2.55
C LYS A 169 15.59 10.29 3.68
N MET A 170 16.33 9.40 4.34
CA MET A 170 15.83 8.61 5.47
C MET A 170 16.12 9.25 6.85
N LYS A 171 16.82 10.39 6.88
CA LYS A 171 17.11 11.16 8.10
C LYS A 171 16.04 12.20 8.37
#